data_63b889189f4983f98d97d43ef5a7ae38
#
_entry.id   63b889189f4983f98d97d43ef5a7ae38
#
_cell.length_a   1.000
_cell.length_b   1.000
_cell.length_c   1.000
_cell.angle_alpha   90.00
_cell.angle_beta   90.00
_cell.angle_gamma   90.00
#
_symmetry.space_group_name_H-M   'P 1'
#
loop_
_entity.id
_entity.type
_entity.pdbx_description
1 polymer ?
#
loop_
_entity_poly.entity_id
_entity_poly.type
_entity_poly.pdbx_seq_one_letter_code
_entity_poly.pdbx_strand_id
1 'polypeptide(L)'
;MKENNKFVNEDTYQTLTEIKTESNPYDKAIVPLWKKEKKEKKKKAPYSLFIATPVHSDCSIHYAQALLELQKYALDAGVETQFCLIKSSLVTQGRNLCVSSFLESKHTHMLFIDSDIYFHTPSIFKMIEKDKEIISIPYPLKTMMWDKLFDKIQKGFVKKPEDLKKYLNTYPMKVEDPKSIILDNGVMEVTHSPTGCMLIKRSVFEKMIKKYPEKQIVQKTVINGKYVDRPHMWNFFDCLHDPETKTYLGEDFSFCKLWKDMGGKCYAYVEAGIVHIG
;
A
#
# COMPACT_ATOMS: atom_id res chain seq x y z
N MET A 1 -11.14 56.48 -1.46
CA MET A 1 -11.33 55.74 -0.23
C MET A 1 -10.06 54.91 -0.01
N LYS A 2 -9.25 55.24 0.98
CA LYS A 2 -8.02 54.51 1.32
C LYS A 2 -8.36 53.58 2.46
N GLU A 3 -8.36 52.27 2.23
CA GLU A 3 -8.44 51.29 3.30
C GLU A 3 -7.06 51.12 3.93
N ASN A 4 -7.02 51.34 5.24
CA ASN A 4 -5.85 51.18 6.10
C ASN A 4 -5.68 49.69 6.44
N ASN A 5 -4.69 49.03 5.81
CA ASN A 5 -4.14 47.78 6.33
C ASN A 5 -3.18 48.14 7.50
N LYS A 6 -3.67 47.92 8.72
CA LYS A 6 -2.79 47.97 9.92
C LYS A 6 -2.08 46.62 10.02
N PHE A 7 -0.83 46.59 9.63
CA PHE A 7 0.10 45.53 10.03
C PHE A 7 0.32 45.61 11.54
N VAL A 8 0.27 44.49 12.22
CA VAL A 8 0.58 44.33 13.65
C VAL A 8 2.07 44.69 13.81
N ASN A 9 2.39 45.68 14.61
CA ASN A 9 3.70 46.22 14.81
C ASN A 9 4.53 45.31 15.73
N GLU A 10 5.86 45.21 15.54
CA GLU A 10 6.76 44.37 16.33
C GLU A 10 6.69 44.66 17.85
N ASP A 11 6.30 45.87 18.23
CA ASP A 11 6.12 46.28 19.63
C ASP A 11 4.96 45.49 20.33
N THR A 12 4.03 44.91 19.58
CA THR A 12 2.94 44.12 20.13
C THR A 12 3.42 42.74 20.55
N TYR A 13 4.49 42.21 19.97
CA TYR A 13 5.09 40.94 20.35
C TYR A 13 5.92 41.02 21.65
N GLN A 14 6.56 42.14 21.90
CA GLN A 14 7.33 42.35 23.15
C GLN A 14 6.43 42.49 24.37
N THR A 15 5.23 43.09 24.22
CA THR A 15 4.29 43.28 25.33
C THR A 15 3.63 41.96 25.79
N LEU A 16 3.59 40.94 24.91
CA LEU A 16 3.05 39.62 25.23
C LEU A 16 4.02 38.72 26.01
N THR A 17 5.31 39.03 25.98
CA THR A 17 6.35 38.24 26.69
C THR A 17 6.59 38.73 28.12
N GLU A 18 6.06 39.89 28.52
CA GLU A 18 6.25 40.44 29.87
C GLU A 18 5.04 40.26 30.81
N ILE A 19 3.98 39.52 30.39
CA ILE A 19 2.91 39.14 31.32
C ILE A 19 3.50 38.10 32.28
N LYS A 20 3.94 38.52 33.43
CA LYS A 20 4.19 37.63 34.56
C LYS A 20 2.86 36.95 34.89
N THR A 21 2.72 35.70 34.44
CA THR A 21 1.59 34.85 34.79
C THR A 21 1.66 34.60 36.31
N GLU A 22 0.77 35.24 37.07
CA GLU A 22 0.40 34.67 38.34
C GLU A 22 0.00 33.23 38.14
N SER A 23 0.51 32.32 38.97
CA SER A 23 0.35 30.87 38.81
C SER A 23 -1.14 30.52 38.64
N ASN A 24 -1.49 30.12 37.41
CA ASN A 24 -2.85 29.66 37.11
C ASN A 24 -3.14 28.42 37.96
N PRO A 25 -4.23 28.39 38.75
CA PRO A 25 -4.58 27.22 39.55
C PRO A 25 -4.75 25.94 38.76
N TYR A 26 -4.87 26.02 37.41
CA TYR A 26 -4.92 24.86 36.49
C TYR A 26 -3.54 24.35 36.10
N ASP A 27 -2.42 25.06 36.36
CA ASP A 27 -1.07 24.60 36.05
C ASP A 27 -0.66 23.36 36.87
N LYS A 28 -1.32 23.09 37.98
CA LYS A 28 -1.13 21.85 38.75
C LYS A 28 -1.89 20.64 38.20
N ALA A 29 -2.85 20.84 37.29
CA ALA A 29 -3.66 19.79 36.71
C ALA A 29 -3.14 19.30 35.35
N ILE A 30 -2.23 20.03 34.70
CA ILE A 30 -1.57 19.59 33.46
C ILE A 30 -0.33 18.78 33.86
N VAL A 31 -0.55 17.55 34.30
CA VAL A 31 0.51 16.56 34.32
C VAL A 31 0.91 16.39 32.85
N PRO A 32 2.17 16.71 32.47
CA PRO A 32 2.60 16.52 31.09
C PRO A 32 2.37 15.07 30.73
N LEU A 33 1.46 14.79 29.80
CA LEU A 33 1.19 13.47 29.24
C LEU A 33 2.43 12.80 28.62
N TRP A 34 3.56 13.53 28.53
CA TRP A 34 4.86 13.04 28.09
C TRP A 34 5.86 12.80 29.23
N LYS A 35 5.46 12.68 30.49
CA LYS A 35 6.38 12.08 31.45
C LYS A 35 6.79 10.75 30.83
N LYS A 36 8.02 10.73 30.34
CA LYS A 36 8.69 9.55 29.77
C LYS A 36 8.57 8.43 30.80
N GLU A 37 7.52 7.63 30.71
CA GLU A 37 7.63 6.26 31.16
C GLU A 37 8.87 5.74 30.49
N LYS A 38 9.80 5.16 31.23
CA LYS A 38 10.91 4.42 30.67
C LYS A 38 10.27 3.34 29.83
N LYS A 39 10.04 3.62 28.51
CA LYS A 39 9.57 2.61 27.58
C LYS A 39 10.65 1.53 27.63
N GLU A 40 10.31 0.38 28.19
CA GLU A 40 11.11 -0.82 27.98
C GLU A 40 11.39 -0.88 26.50
N LYS A 41 12.67 -1.06 26.10
CA LYS A 41 13.04 -1.14 24.69
C LYS A 41 12.30 -2.34 24.10
N LYS A 42 11.19 -2.09 23.43
CA LYS A 42 10.44 -3.13 22.71
C LYS A 42 11.43 -3.87 21.82
N LYS A 43 11.41 -5.20 21.85
CA LYS A 43 12.26 -6.02 20.99
C LYS A 43 11.95 -5.67 19.55
N LYS A 44 12.96 -5.27 18.78
CA LYS A 44 12.81 -4.92 17.37
C LYS A 44 12.34 -6.17 16.60
N ALA A 45 11.32 -6.01 15.75
CA ALA A 45 10.84 -7.09 14.89
C ALA A 45 11.95 -7.52 13.89
N PRO A 46 11.97 -8.79 13.46
CA PRO A 46 12.98 -9.28 12.51
C PRO A 46 12.79 -8.76 11.08
N TYR A 47 11.77 -7.98 10.84
CA TYR A 47 11.43 -7.39 9.54
C TYR A 47 11.07 -5.91 9.68
N SER A 48 11.11 -5.22 8.56
CA SER A 48 10.71 -3.81 8.43
C SER A 48 9.92 -3.59 7.16
N LEU A 49 9.00 -2.62 7.17
CA LEU A 49 8.04 -2.38 6.11
C LEU A 49 8.30 -1.06 5.41
N PHE A 50 8.35 -1.09 4.09
CA PHE A 50 8.29 0.06 3.22
C PHE A 50 6.90 0.11 2.58
N ILE A 51 6.04 0.99 3.05
CA ILE A 51 4.69 1.16 2.55
C ILE A 51 4.72 2.10 1.35
N ALA A 52 4.33 1.60 0.19
CA ALA A 52 4.43 2.28 -1.09
C ALA A 52 3.04 2.51 -1.70
N THR A 53 2.74 3.77 -2.00
CA THR A 53 1.45 4.16 -2.56
C THR A 53 1.64 5.02 -3.80
N PRO A 54 1.42 4.48 -4.99
CA PRO A 54 1.25 5.31 -6.18
C PRO A 54 -0.07 6.05 -6.09
N VAL A 55 -0.04 7.37 -6.28
CA VAL A 55 -1.21 8.25 -6.17
C VAL A 55 -1.42 8.94 -7.52
N HIS A 56 -2.61 8.82 -8.10
CA HIS A 56 -2.95 9.54 -9.32
C HIS A 56 -3.34 11.01 -9.01
N SER A 57 -4.36 11.21 -8.20
CA SER A 57 -4.87 12.53 -7.81
C SER A 57 -4.83 12.73 -6.31
N ASP A 58 -5.59 11.92 -5.59
CA ASP A 58 -5.87 12.08 -4.17
C ASP A 58 -5.81 10.75 -3.42
N CYS A 59 -5.75 10.83 -2.10
CA CYS A 59 -5.89 9.67 -1.22
C CYS A 59 -7.29 9.69 -0.58
N SER A 60 -7.95 8.54 -0.51
CA SER A 60 -9.21 8.46 0.22
C SER A 60 -8.99 8.69 1.72
N ILE A 61 -9.98 9.29 2.39
CA ILE A 61 -9.92 9.49 3.85
C ILE A 61 -9.84 8.16 4.60
N HIS A 62 -10.48 7.11 4.06
CA HIS A 62 -10.44 5.76 4.64
C HIS A 62 -9.05 5.14 4.53
N TYR A 63 -8.35 5.34 3.40
CA TYR A 63 -6.95 4.96 3.25
C TYR A 63 -6.07 5.69 4.27
N ALA A 64 -6.22 7.02 4.40
CA ALA A 64 -5.44 7.81 5.35
C ALA A 64 -5.64 7.33 6.79
N GLN A 65 -6.89 7.04 7.20
CA GLN A 65 -7.20 6.48 8.51
C GLN A 65 -6.52 5.12 8.72
N ALA A 66 -6.65 4.19 7.75
CA ALA A 66 -6.03 2.87 7.83
C ALA A 66 -4.50 2.96 7.94
N LEU A 67 -3.90 3.94 7.26
CA LEU A 67 -2.45 4.18 7.31
C LEU A 67 -1.98 4.65 8.69
N LEU A 68 -2.73 5.52 9.35
CA LEU A 68 -2.45 5.96 10.73
C LEU A 68 -2.60 4.80 11.73
N GLU A 69 -3.60 3.95 11.55
CA GLU A 69 -3.78 2.74 12.36
C GLU A 69 -2.62 1.75 12.15
N LEU A 70 -2.17 1.56 10.91
CA LEU A 70 -1.00 0.75 10.58
C LEU A 70 0.27 1.27 11.26
N GLN A 71 0.51 2.58 11.19
CA GLN A 71 1.66 3.22 11.84
C GLN A 71 1.66 2.99 13.35
N LYS A 72 0.51 3.21 14.00
CA LYS A 72 0.37 2.98 15.44
C LYS A 72 0.63 1.52 15.80
N TYR A 73 0.02 0.58 15.09
CA TYR A 73 0.18 -0.85 15.33
C TYR A 73 1.63 -1.31 15.12
N ALA A 74 2.29 -0.84 14.05
CA ALA A 74 3.68 -1.14 13.76
C ALA A 74 4.62 -0.65 14.88
N LEU A 75 4.42 0.58 15.37
CA LEU A 75 5.16 1.13 16.51
C LEU A 75 4.97 0.28 17.76
N ASP A 76 3.73 -0.18 18.01
CA ASP A 76 3.41 -1.03 19.15
C ASP A 76 4.03 -2.43 19.03
N ALA A 77 4.15 -2.95 17.81
CA ALA A 77 4.78 -4.22 17.50
C ALA A 77 6.33 -4.14 17.36
N GLY A 78 6.94 -2.96 17.46
CA GLY A 78 8.38 -2.76 17.27
C GLY A 78 8.84 -2.94 15.82
N VAL A 79 7.94 -2.79 14.85
CA VAL A 79 8.22 -2.86 13.41
C VAL A 79 8.62 -1.48 12.89
N GLU A 80 9.78 -1.39 12.27
CA GLU A 80 10.23 -0.18 11.58
C GLU A 80 9.45 0.00 10.29
N THR A 81 8.92 1.21 10.05
CA THR A 81 8.11 1.53 8.88
C THR A 81 8.61 2.79 8.20
N GLN A 82 8.53 2.81 6.87
CA GLN A 82 8.71 4.01 6.05
C GLN A 82 7.54 4.12 5.07
N PHE A 83 7.00 5.32 4.91
CA PHE A 83 5.89 5.60 4.00
C PHE A 83 6.40 6.38 2.80
N CYS A 84 5.99 5.94 1.60
CA CYS A 84 6.38 6.52 0.33
C CYS A 84 5.12 6.70 -0.55
N LEU A 85 4.63 7.92 -0.62
CA LEU A 85 3.50 8.28 -1.48
C LEU A 85 4.04 9.05 -2.68
N ILE A 86 3.83 8.51 -3.89
CA ILE A 86 4.36 9.09 -5.12
C ILE A 86 3.21 9.46 -6.05
N LYS A 87 3.06 10.77 -6.31
CA LYS A 87 2.09 11.24 -7.30
C LYS A 87 2.62 10.99 -8.71
N SER A 88 1.86 10.26 -9.51
CA SER A 88 2.18 9.95 -10.90
C SER A 88 0.90 9.83 -11.73
N SER A 89 0.91 10.39 -12.93
CA SER A 89 -0.18 10.24 -13.89
C SER A 89 -0.22 8.84 -14.54
N LEU A 90 0.90 8.11 -14.50
CA LEU A 90 1.03 6.76 -15.00
C LEU A 90 1.27 5.80 -13.82
N VAL A 91 0.37 4.86 -13.62
CA VAL A 91 0.50 3.87 -12.53
C VAL A 91 1.77 3.03 -12.65
N THR A 92 2.15 2.63 -13.86
CA THR A 92 3.38 1.89 -14.15
C THR A 92 4.62 2.65 -13.67
N GLN A 93 4.71 3.93 -14.01
CA GLN A 93 5.80 4.81 -13.57
C GLN A 93 5.77 5.00 -12.05
N GLY A 94 4.60 5.24 -11.47
CA GLY A 94 4.45 5.40 -10.02
C GLY A 94 4.95 4.18 -9.25
N ARG A 95 4.58 2.97 -9.68
CA ARG A 95 5.06 1.72 -9.05
C ARG A 95 6.56 1.54 -9.19
N ASN A 96 7.14 1.78 -10.38
CA ASN A 96 8.58 1.67 -10.60
C ASN A 96 9.38 2.71 -9.78
N LEU A 97 8.86 3.93 -9.60
CA LEU A 97 9.44 4.94 -8.70
C LEU A 97 9.38 4.50 -7.22
N CYS A 98 8.28 3.89 -6.79
CA CYS A 98 8.18 3.30 -5.46
C CYS A 98 9.22 2.19 -5.25
N VAL A 99 9.42 1.31 -6.24
CA VAL A 99 10.46 0.26 -6.19
C VAL A 99 11.85 0.88 -6.09
N SER A 100 12.15 1.91 -6.88
CA SER A 100 13.42 2.63 -6.79
C SER A 100 13.68 3.15 -5.37
N SER A 101 12.70 3.84 -4.79
CA SER A 101 12.82 4.37 -3.42
C SER A 101 12.96 3.24 -2.37
N PHE A 102 12.28 2.11 -2.57
CA PHE A 102 12.45 0.93 -1.72
C PHE A 102 13.86 0.36 -1.81
N LEU A 103 14.43 0.23 -3.01
CA LEU A 103 15.78 -0.29 -3.22
C LEU A 103 16.86 0.61 -2.60
N GLU A 104 16.64 1.93 -2.58
CA GLU A 104 17.48 2.91 -1.89
C GLU A 104 17.38 2.79 -0.35
N SER A 105 16.30 2.22 0.18
CA SER A 105 16.10 1.99 1.61
C SER A 105 16.77 0.69 2.08
N LYS A 106 16.68 0.39 3.40
CA LYS A 106 17.14 -0.88 3.99
C LYS A 106 16.00 -1.79 4.45
N HIS A 107 14.75 -1.44 4.12
CA HIS A 107 13.59 -2.23 4.55
C HIS A 107 13.58 -3.62 3.90
N THR A 108 13.08 -4.60 4.64
CA THR A 108 13.07 -6.01 4.23
C THR A 108 11.89 -6.38 3.35
N HIS A 109 10.77 -5.67 3.50
CA HIS A 109 9.53 -5.91 2.78
C HIS A 109 8.97 -4.61 2.22
N MET A 110 8.47 -4.68 1.01
CA MET A 110 7.69 -3.63 0.36
C MET A 110 6.21 -4.02 0.41
N LEU A 111 5.38 -3.11 0.88
CA LEU A 111 3.94 -3.26 0.90
C LEU A 111 3.32 -2.21 0.00
N PHE A 112 2.86 -2.61 -1.19
CA PHE A 112 2.00 -1.76 -2.00
C PHE A 112 0.61 -1.68 -1.39
N ILE A 113 0.07 -0.47 -1.29
CA ILE A 113 -1.33 -0.21 -0.98
C ILE A 113 -1.78 0.95 -1.86
N ASP A 114 -2.82 0.74 -2.67
CA ASP A 114 -3.38 1.80 -3.50
C ASP A 114 -4.15 2.82 -2.66
N SER A 115 -4.17 4.08 -3.10
CA SER A 115 -4.67 5.24 -2.34
C SER A 115 -6.20 5.23 -2.10
N ASP A 116 -6.91 4.30 -2.70
CA ASP A 116 -8.36 4.08 -2.58
C ASP A 116 -8.72 2.74 -1.91
N ILE A 117 -7.75 2.10 -1.25
CA ILE A 117 -7.95 0.87 -0.50
C ILE A 117 -8.09 1.16 0.99
N TYR A 118 -9.20 0.74 1.60
CA TYR A 118 -9.32 0.61 3.05
C TYR A 118 -8.99 -0.82 3.48
N PHE A 119 -8.09 -0.97 4.42
CA PHE A 119 -7.61 -2.26 4.90
C PHE A 119 -7.64 -2.33 6.43
N HIS A 120 -7.80 -3.54 6.95
CA HIS A 120 -7.74 -3.81 8.37
C HIS A 120 -6.31 -4.15 8.78
N THR A 121 -5.69 -3.33 9.61
CA THR A 121 -4.28 -3.46 10.01
C THR A 121 -3.88 -4.86 10.47
N PRO A 122 -4.61 -5.58 11.35
CA PRO A 122 -4.28 -6.94 11.72
C PRO A 122 -4.19 -7.91 10.53
N SER A 123 -4.95 -7.69 9.45
CA SER A 123 -4.89 -8.53 8.25
C SER A 123 -3.54 -8.40 7.53
N ILE A 124 -2.93 -7.20 7.54
CA ILE A 124 -1.59 -6.96 6.99
C ILE A 124 -0.55 -7.78 7.77
N PHE A 125 -0.61 -7.76 9.10
CA PHE A 125 0.34 -8.51 9.93
C PHE A 125 0.15 -10.03 9.79
N LYS A 126 -1.08 -10.52 9.70
CA LYS A 126 -1.35 -11.93 9.38
C LYS A 126 -0.80 -12.32 7.99
N MET A 127 -0.88 -11.43 7.01
CA MET A 127 -0.28 -11.66 5.69
C MET A 127 1.25 -11.78 5.77
N ILE A 128 1.92 -10.97 6.59
CA ILE A 128 3.37 -11.04 6.82
C ILE A 128 3.75 -12.38 7.45
N GLU A 129 2.98 -12.86 8.43
CA GLU A 129 3.19 -14.15 9.11
C GLU A 129 3.12 -15.36 8.16
N LYS A 130 2.47 -15.22 6.99
CA LYS A 130 2.44 -16.28 5.97
C LYS A 130 3.80 -16.50 5.29
N ASP A 131 4.75 -15.61 5.47
CA ASP A 131 6.15 -15.71 5.02
C ASP A 131 6.34 -16.04 3.54
N LYS A 132 5.47 -15.55 2.67
CA LYS A 132 5.55 -15.73 1.21
C LYS A 132 6.43 -14.66 0.57
N GLU A 133 7.08 -14.97 -0.57
CA GLU A 133 7.91 -14.01 -1.30
C GLU A 133 7.07 -12.90 -1.93
N ILE A 134 5.92 -13.27 -2.53
CA ILE A 134 4.88 -12.36 -3.02
C ILE A 134 3.54 -12.86 -2.52
N ILE A 135 2.82 -12.02 -1.80
CA ILE A 135 1.47 -12.31 -1.32
C ILE A 135 0.62 -11.04 -1.35
N SER A 136 -0.64 -11.17 -1.76
CA SER A 136 -1.57 -10.05 -1.80
C SER A 136 -2.87 -10.37 -1.10
N ILE A 137 -3.60 -9.35 -0.71
CA ILE A 137 -4.99 -9.44 -0.30
C ILE A 137 -5.83 -9.00 -1.49
N PRO A 138 -6.60 -9.91 -2.13
CA PRO A 138 -7.45 -9.54 -3.23
C PRO A 138 -8.63 -8.67 -2.76
N TYR A 139 -9.00 -7.70 -3.57
CA TYR A 139 -10.11 -6.79 -3.33
C TYR A 139 -11.10 -6.83 -4.48
N PRO A 140 -12.39 -6.53 -4.26
CA PRO A 140 -13.37 -6.52 -5.33
C PRO A 140 -13.13 -5.35 -6.27
N LEU A 141 -13.34 -5.58 -7.57
CA LEU A 141 -13.42 -4.49 -8.54
C LEU A 141 -14.61 -3.58 -8.22
N LYS A 142 -14.52 -2.32 -8.63
CA LYS A 142 -15.61 -1.33 -8.49
C LYS A 142 -16.82 -1.65 -9.38
N THR A 143 -16.66 -2.59 -10.31
CA THR A 143 -17.73 -3.05 -11.20
C THR A 143 -18.52 -4.18 -10.57
N MET A 144 -19.84 -4.06 -10.56
CA MET A 144 -20.76 -5.08 -10.07
C MET A 144 -21.27 -5.95 -11.21
N MET A 145 -21.29 -7.26 -11.02
CA MET A 145 -21.68 -8.27 -12.02
C MET A 145 -23.18 -8.60 -11.92
N TRP A 146 -24.03 -7.63 -12.26
CA TRP A 146 -25.49 -7.74 -12.14
C TRP A 146 -26.09 -8.90 -12.94
N ASP A 147 -25.65 -9.10 -14.20
CA ASP A 147 -26.16 -10.20 -15.03
C ASP A 147 -25.81 -11.57 -14.45
N LYS A 148 -24.59 -11.72 -13.94
CA LYS A 148 -24.14 -12.94 -13.25
C LYS A 148 -24.98 -13.20 -12.00
N LEU A 149 -25.23 -12.16 -11.21
CA LEU A 149 -26.06 -12.26 -10.02
C LEU A 149 -27.50 -12.68 -10.38
N PHE A 150 -28.10 -12.05 -11.39
CA PHE A 150 -29.44 -12.37 -11.85
C PHE A 150 -29.59 -13.83 -12.31
N ASP A 151 -28.62 -14.32 -13.11
CA ASP A 151 -28.55 -15.75 -13.48
C ASP A 151 -28.51 -16.69 -12.25
N LYS A 152 -27.74 -16.32 -11.21
CA LYS A 152 -27.63 -17.10 -9.97
C LYS A 152 -28.92 -17.08 -9.12
N ILE A 153 -29.64 -15.96 -9.12
CA ILE A 153 -30.96 -15.85 -8.49
C ILE A 153 -31.94 -16.77 -9.21
N GLN A 154 -32.03 -16.71 -10.54
CA GLN A 154 -32.93 -17.57 -11.34
C GLN A 154 -32.64 -19.04 -11.15
N LYS A 155 -31.39 -19.45 -11.00
CA LYS A 155 -30.94 -20.82 -10.75
C LYS A 155 -31.07 -21.26 -9.29
N GLY A 156 -31.60 -20.41 -8.39
CA GLY A 156 -31.85 -20.74 -6.98
C GLY A 156 -30.57 -20.88 -6.12
N PHE A 157 -29.41 -20.33 -6.57
CA PHE A 157 -28.17 -20.34 -5.81
C PHE A 157 -28.15 -19.28 -4.71
N VAL A 158 -28.92 -18.18 -4.87
CA VAL A 158 -29.06 -17.10 -3.89
C VAL A 158 -30.27 -17.43 -3.02
N LYS A 159 -30.04 -17.78 -1.76
CA LYS A 159 -31.08 -18.16 -0.81
C LYS A 159 -31.32 -17.13 0.28
N LYS A 160 -30.35 -16.26 0.53
CA LYS A 160 -30.37 -15.23 1.57
C LYS A 160 -29.54 -14.01 1.14
N PRO A 161 -29.79 -12.83 1.73
CA PRO A 161 -29.12 -11.58 1.35
C PRO A 161 -27.58 -11.65 1.37
N GLU A 162 -26.99 -12.42 2.27
CA GLU A 162 -25.54 -12.56 2.38
C GLU A 162 -24.91 -13.26 1.16
N ASP A 163 -25.70 -14.09 0.44
CA ASP A 163 -25.23 -14.77 -0.76
C ASP A 163 -25.07 -13.81 -1.95
N LEU A 164 -25.74 -12.65 -1.95
CA LEU A 164 -25.66 -11.66 -3.03
C LEU A 164 -24.21 -11.24 -3.29
N LYS A 165 -23.44 -10.91 -2.23
CA LYS A 165 -22.05 -10.46 -2.34
C LYS A 165 -21.14 -11.49 -3.02
N LYS A 166 -21.39 -12.78 -2.88
CA LYS A 166 -20.59 -13.87 -3.47
C LYS A 166 -20.63 -13.85 -5.00
N TYR A 167 -21.75 -13.42 -5.58
CA TYR A 167 -21.96 -13.43 -7.02
C TYR A 167 -21.84 -12.04 -7.67
N LEU A 168 -21.94 -10.99 -6.87
CA LEU A 168 -21.89 -9.61 -7.34
C LEU A 168 -20.45 -9.13 -7.58
N ASN A 169 -19.51 -9.60 -6.76
CA ASN A 169 -18.13 -9.15 -6.80
C ASN A 169 -17.28 -9.96 -7.78
N THR A 170 -16.34 -9.29 -8.42
CA THR A 170 -15.25 -9.89 -9.19
C THR A 170 -13.92 -9.41 -8.62
N TYR A 171 -12.96 -10.32 -8.54
CA TYR A 171 -11.63 -10.04 -7.99
C TYR A 171 -10.58 -10.12 -9.10
N PRO A 172 -9.63 -9.14 -9.19
CA PRO A 172 -8.60 -9.11 -10.21
C PRO A 172 -7.46 -10.10 -9.88
N MET A 173 -7.76 -11.38 -9.91
CA MET A 173 -6.76 -12.44 -9.71
C MET A 173 -7.04 -13.61 -10.65
N LYS A 174 -6.00 -14.38 -10.96
CA LYS A 174 -6.09 -15.59 -11.77
C LYS A 174 -5.41 -16.75 -11.05
N VAL A 175 -5.98 -17.95 -11.21
CA VAL A 175 -5.41 -19.21 -10.75
C VAL A 175 -5.06 -20.06 -11.97
N GLU A 176 -4.16 -21.02 -11.83
CA GLU A 176 -3.80 -21.94 -12.91
C GLU A 176 -4.98 -22.82 -13.30
N ASP A 177 -5.52 -23.57 -12.35
CA ASP A 177 -6.70 -24.41 -12.53
C ASP A 177 -7.74 -24.12 -11.44
N PRO A 178 -8.89 -23.52 -11.82
CA PRO A 178 -9.97 -23.24 -10.88
C PRO A 178 -10.57 -24.51 -10.19
N LYS A 179 -10.32 -25.70 -10.73
CA LYS A 179 -10.81 -26.96 -10.17
C LYS A 179 -9.86 -27.56 -9.13
N SER A 180 -8.60 -27.10 -9.09
CA SER A 180 -7.53 -27.64 -8.24
C SER A 180 -7.01 -26.61 -7.23
N ILE A 181 -7.90 -25.75 -6.71
CA ILE A 181 -7.51 -24.73 -5.72
C ILE A 181 -7.26 -25.40 -4.38
N ILE A 182 -6.02 -25.24 -3.87
CA ILE A 182 -5.66 -25.64 -2.51
C ILE A 182 -5.63 -24.37 -1.64
N LEU A 183 -6.42 -24.40 -0.58
CA LEU A 183 -6.43 -23.33 0.44
C LEU A 183 -5.73 -23.85 1.70
N ASP A 184 -4.59 -23.24 2.04
CA ASP A 184 -3.85 -23.56 3.26
C ASP A 184 -3.79 -22.32 4.17
N ASN A 185 -4.44 -22.40 5.33
CA ASN A 185 -4.49 -21.30 6.31
C ASN A 185 -4.88 -19.96 5.69
N GLY A 186 -5.89 -19.96 4.81
CA GLY A 186 -6.38 -18.78 4.11
C GLY A 186 -5.49 -18.31 2.95
N VAL A 187 -4.45 -19.07 2.59
CA VAL A 187 -3.52 -18.75 1.49
C VAL A 187 -3.74 -19.71 0.34
N MET A 188 -3.81 -19.18 -0.86
CA MET A 188 -3.86 -19.97 -2.11
C MET A 188 -2.78 -19.48 -3.08
N GLU A 189 -2.24 -20.39 -3.88
CA GLU A 189 -1.34 -20.04 -4.99
C GLU A 189 -2.17 -19.45 -6.14
N VAL A 190 -1.66 -18.37 -6.74
CA VAL A 190 -2.30 -17.68 -7.86
C VAL A 190 -1.27 -17.41 -8.97
N THR A 191 -1.75 -17.35 -10.20
CA THR A 191 -0.87 -16.97 -11.33
C THR A 191 -0.66 -15.47 -11.39
N HIS A 192 -1.72 -14.71 -11.09
CA HIS A 192 -1.71 -13.24 -11.12
C HIS A 192 -2.52 -12.71 -9.93
N SER A 193 -2.05 -11.62 -9.37
CA SER A 193 -2.65 -10.98 -8.21
C SER A 193 -2.53 -9.46 -8.30
N PRO A 194 -3.51 -8.71 -7.79
CA PRO A 194 -3.49 -7.25 -7.84
C PRO A 194 -2.46 -6.65 -6.88
N THR A 195 -1.88 -5.54 -7.26
CA THR A 195 -0.91 -4.81 -6.45
C THR A 195 -1.52 -3.83 -5.46
N GLY A 196 -2.83 -3.58 -5.51
CA GLY A 196 -3.49 -2.64 -4.61
C GLY A 196 -3.42 -2.98 -3.11
N CYS A 197 -3.05 -4.22 -2.77
CA CYS A 197 -2.55 -4.62 -1.45
C CYS A 197 -1.64 -5.83 -1.61
N MET A 198 -0.35 -5.60 -1.88
CA MET A 198 0.62 -6.66 -2.18
C MET A 198 1.90 -6.47 -1.35
N LEU A 199 2.27 -7.51 -0.61
CA LEU A 199 3.54 -7.60 0.12
C LEU A 199 4.57 -8.34 -0.71
N ILE A 200 5.77 -7.78 -0.83
CA ILE A 200 6.88 -8.31 -1.63
C ILE A 200 8.14 -8.29 -0.79
N LYS A 201 8.83 -9.42 -0.66
CA LYS A 201 10.14 -9.47 0.00
C LYS A 201 11.21 -8.78 -0.86
N ARG A 202 12.17 -8.11 -0.23
CA ARG A 202 13.32 -7.48 -0.92
C ARG A 202 14.04 -8.46 -1.85
N SER A 203 14.21 -9.70 -1.41
CA SER A 203 14.87 -10.75 -2.18
C SER A 203 14.25 -11.02 -3.56
N VAL A 204 12.95 -10.73 -3.74
CA VAL A 204 12.27 -10.82 -5.03
C VAL A 204 12.88 -9.84 -6.02
N PHE A 205 12.95 -8.56 -5.64
CA PHE A 205 13.54 -7.53 -6.51
C PHE A 205 15.04 -7.80 -6.78
N GLU A 206 15.79 -8.24 -5.78
CA GLU A 206 17.20 -8.58 -5.94
C GLU A 206 17.41 -9.74 -6.92
N LYS A 207 16.53 -10.75 -6.91
CA LYS A 207 16.55 -11.85 -7.87
C LYS A 207 16.14 -11.36 -9.27
N MET A 208 15.10 -10.53 -9.37
CA MET A 208 14.62 -9.98 -10.63
C MET A 208 15.66 -9.07 -11.31
N ILE A 209 16.35 -8.23 -10.54
CA ILE A 209 17.44 -7.38 -11.03
C ILE A 209 18.54 -8.22 -11.72
N LYS A 210 18.90 -9.34 -11.09
CA LYS A 210 19.91 -10.25 -11.66
C LYS A 210 19.42 -10.97 -12.93
N LYS A 211 18.14 -11.30 -12.98
CA LYS A 211 17.52 -12.05 -14.08
C LYS A 211 17.23 -11.18 -15.30
N TYR A 212 16.83 -9.91 -15.06
CA TYR A 212 16.36 -8.98 -16.08
C TYR A 212 17.18 -7.67 -16.09
N PRO A 213 18.52 -7.73 -16.31
CA PRO A 213 19.36 -6.53 -16.30
C PRO A 213 18.94 -5.53 -17.38
N GLU A 214 18.35 -5.99 -18.49
CA GLU A 214 17.83 -5.17 -19.59
C GLU A 214 16.63 -4.30 -19.20
N LYS A 215 15.97 -4.59 -18.07
CA LYS A 215 14.86 -3.77 -17.56
C LYS A 215 15.31 -2.57 -16.76
N GLN A 216 16.60 -2.38 -16.57
CA GLN A 216 17.10 -1.14 -15.96
C GLN A 216 16.82 0.04 -16.88
N ILE A 217 16.27 1.10 -16.31
CA ILE A 217 15.95 2.33 -17.03
C ILE A 217 16.62 3.52 -16.36
N VAL A 218 16.98 4.51 -17.16
CA VAL A 218 17.49 5.79 -16.69
C VAL A 218 16.32 6.77 -16.66
N GLN A 219 15.96 7.22 -15.48
CA GLN A 219 14.94 8.24 -15.32
C GLN A 219 15.47 9.44 -14.56
N LYS A 220 15.23 10.61 -15.13
CA LYS A 220 15.46 11.88 -14.43
C LYS A 220 14.17 12.32 -13.76
N THR A 221 14.29 12.73 -12.50
CA THR A 221 13.19 13.30 -11.73
C THR A 221 13.55 14.71 -11.32
N VAL A 222 12.54 15.57 -11.13
CA VAL A 222 12.79 16.95 -10.63
C VAL A 222 12.60 16.93 -9.12
N ILE A 223 13.67 17.26 -8.39
CA ILE A 223 13.64 17.44 -6.93
C ILE A 223 14.14 18.86 -6.65
N ASN A 224 13.32 19.68 -5.98
CA ASN A 224 13.64 21.08 -5.66
C ASN A 224 14.12 21.89 -6.89
N GLY A 225 13.42 21.72 -8.03
CA GLY A 225 13.71 22.42 -9.28
C GLY A 225 14.96 21.94 -10.03
N LYS A 226 15.60 20.86 -9.59
CA LYS A 226 16.78 20.27 -10.26
C LYS A 226 16.49 18.88 -10.77
N TYR A 227 17.04 18.54 -11.95
CA TYR A 227 16.99 17.17 -12.46
C TYR A 227 17.96 16.29 -11.67
N VAL A 228 17.46 15.18 -11.14
CA VAL A 228 18.23 14.18 -10.40
C VAL A 228 18.02 12.82 -11.07
N ASP A 229 19.10 12.11 -11.32
CA ASP A 229 19.05 10.73 -11.83
C ASP A 229 18.59 9.78 -10.72
N ARG A 230 17.71 8.84 -11.08
CA ARG A 230 17.29 7.75 -10.19
C ARG A 230 18.15 6.52 -10.48
N PRO A 231 19.08 6.13 -9.60
CA PRO A 231 20.06 5.07 -9.88
C PRO A 231 19.45 3.67 -9.85
N HIS A 232 18.34 3.47 -9.12
CA HIS A 232 17.72 2.17 -8.90
C HIS A 232 16.36 2.06 -9.59
N MET A 233 16.26 2.55 -10.84
CA MET A 233 15.04 2.45 -11.63
C MET A 233 15.05 1.15 -12.47
N TRP A 234 13.97 0.38 -12.29
CA TRP A 234 13.73 -0.87 -13.00
C TRP A 234 12.31 -0.90 -13.51
N ASN A 235 12.11 -1.26 -14.79
CA ASN A 235 10.79 -1.33 -15.42
C ASN A 235 10.15 -2.71 -15.17
N PHE A 236 9.91 -3.04 -13.89
CA PHE A 236 9.25 -4.30 -13.52
C PHE A 236 7.73 -4.22 -13.62
N PHE A 237 7.17 -3.04 -13.36
CA PHE A 237 5.74 -2.77 -13.50
C PHE A 237 5.50 -2.07 -14.84
N ASP A 238 5.48 -2.87 -15.92
CA ASP A 238 5.15 -2.42 -17.26
C ASP A 238 3.94 -3.20 -17.77
N CYS A 239 3.22 -2.64 -18.73
CA CYS A 239 2.16 -3.37 -19.40
C CYS A 239 2.78 -4.21 -20.53
N LEU A 240 2.43 -5.48 -20.58
CA LEU A 240 2.94 -6.40 -21.61
C LEU A 240 1.84 -6.79 -22.58
N HIS A 241 2.21 -6.87 -23.86
CA HIS A 241 1.41 -7.53 -24.86
C HIS A 241 1.96 -8.95 -25.06
N ASP A 242 1.10 -9.94 -24.85
CA ASP A 242 1.41 -11.33 -25.14
C ASP A 242 1.06 -11.60 -26.62
N PRO A 243 2.05 -11.83 -27.51
CA PRO A 243 1.80 -12.00 -28.92
C PRO A 243 1.12 -13.34 -29.27
N GLU A 244 1.26 -14.36 -28.43
CA GLU A 244 0.67 -15.68 -28.65
C GLU A 244 -0.83 -15.67 -28.36
N THR A 245 -1.21 -15.16 -27.19
CA THR A 245 -2.62 -15.08 -26.76
C THR A 245 -3.30 -13.80 -27.25
N LYS A 246 -2.54 -12.85 -27.81
CA LYS A 246 -3.00 -11.50 -28.19
C LYS A 246 -3.68 -10.74 -27.04
N THR A 247 -3.30 -11.07 -25.81
CA THR A 247 -3.83 -10.44 -24.62
C THR A 247 -2.91 -9.32 -24.13
N TYR A 248 -3.51 -8.33 -23.52
CA TYR A 248 -2.82 -7.26 -22.83
C TYR A 248 -2.79 -7.56 -21.34
N LEU A 249 -1.60 -7.58 -20.74
CA LEU A 249 -1.41 -7.73 -19.32
C LEU A 249 -1.16 -6.36 -18.69
N GLY A 250 -1.99 -5.98 -17.72
CA GLY A 250 -1.72 -4.81 -16.88
C GLY A 250 -0.43 -4.98 -16.07
N GLU A 251 0.05 -3.90 -15.48
CA GLU A 251 1.35 -3.83 -14.82
C GLU A 251 1.50 -4.83 -13.65
N ASP A 252 0.41 -5.08 -12.93
CA ASP A 252 0.35 -6.02 -11.82
C ASP A 252 0.49 -7.48 -12.30
N PHE A 253 -0.24 -7.82 -13.35
CA PHE A 253 -0.19 -9.16 -13.96
C PHE A 253 1.14 -9.40 -14.67
N SER A 254 1.69 -8.37 -15.31
CA SER A 254 3.02 -8.42 -15.95
C SER A 254 4.11 -8.66 -14.92
N PHE A 255 4.08 -7.98 -13.77
CA PHE A 255 5.00 -8.21 -12.66
C PHE A 255 4.92 -9.65 -12.14
N CYS A 256 3.71 -10.17 -11.92
CA CYS A 256 3.51 -11.56 -11.51
C CYS A 256 4.06 -12.55 -12.56
N LYS A 257 3.83 -12.27 -13.85
CA LYS A 257 4.37 -13.09 -14.96
C LYS A 257 5.88 -13.12 -14.94
N LEU A 258 6.54 -11.98 -14.85
CA LEU A 258 8.02 -11.91 -14.78
C LEU A 258 8.56 -12.75 -13.61
N TRP A 259 7.91 -12.69 -12.46
CA TRP A 259 8.32 -13.49 -11.31
C TRP A 259 8.11 -14.99 -11.53
N LYS A 260 6.95 -15.39 -12.09
CA LYS A 260 6.67 -16.79 -12.45
C LYS A 260 7.62 -17.34 -13.50
N ASP A 261 7.98 -16.56 -14.52
CA ASP A 261 8.93 -16.97 -15.58
C ASP A 261 10.33 -17.29 -15.03
N MET A 262 10.62 -16.86 -13.79
CA MET A 262 11.83 -17.23 -13.03
C MET A 262 11.64 -18.47 -12.14
N GLY A 263 10.48 -19.10 -12.14
CA GLY A 263 10.12 -20.19 -11.23
C GLY A 263 9.59 -19.72 -9.88
N GLY A 264 9.34 -18.43 -9.71
CA GLY A 264 8.72 -17.88 -8.50
C GLY A 264 7.22 -18.16 -8.41
N LYS A 265 6.65 -17.99 -7.21
CA LYS A 265 5.23 -18.20 -6.94
C LYS A 265 4.58 -16.96 -6.37
N CYS A 266 3.34 -16.70 -6.78
CA CYS A 266 2.49 -15.65 -6.21
C CYS A 266 1.38 -16.27 -5.38
N TYR A 267 0.99 -15.57 -4.31
CA TYR A 267 -0.03 -16.05 -3.38
C TYR A 267 -1.09 -14.99 -3.11
N ALA A 268 -2.30 -15.45 -2.78
CA ALA A 268 -3.38 -14.61 -2.28
C ALA A 268 -3.78 -15.05 -0.87
N TYR A 269 -3.91 -14.09 0.06
CA TYR A 269 -4.49 -14.30 1.38
C TYR A 269 -5.95 -13.85 1.35
N VAL A 270 -6.87 -14.82 1.39
CA VAL A 270 -8.30 -14.60 1.08
C VAL A 270 -9.20 -14.47 2.31
N GLU A 271 -8.65 -14.61 3.53
CA GLU A 271 -9.40 -14.44 4.79
C GLU A 271 -9.37 -13.02 5.33
N ALA A 272 -8.82 -12.09 4.57
CA ALA A 272 -8.71 -10.69 4.97
C ALA A 272 -9.86 -9.85 4.43
N GLY A 273 -10.39 -8.97 5.28
CA GLY A 273 -11.33 -7.93 4.86
C GLY A 273 -10.58 -6.71 4.30
N ILE A 274 -10.90 -6.36 3.06
CA ILE A 274 -10.38 -5.16 2.40
C ILE A 274 -11.51 -4.52 1.60
N VAL A 275 -11.54 -3.19 1.52
CA VAL A 275 -12.58 -2.46 0.79
C VAL A 275 -11.94 -1.56 -0.26
N HIS A 276 -12.43 -1.66 -1.47
CA HIS A 276 -12.08 -0.76 -2.56
C HIS A 276 -13.05 0.41 -2.56
N ILE A 277 -12.55 1.61 -2.33
CA ILE A 277 -13.36 2.83 -2.20
C ILE A 277 -13.59 3.44 -3.58
N GLY A 278 -14.87 3.75 -3.88
CA GLY A 278 -15.25 4.39 -5.14
C GLY A 278 -16.50 3.84 -5.76
#